data_9829d384115e96b09b813c3effd7980e
#
_entry.id   9829d384115e96b09b813c3effd7980e
#
_cell.length_a   1.000
_cell.length_b   1.000
_cell.length_c   1.000
_cell.angle_alpha   90.00
_cell.angle_beta   90.00
_cell.angle_gamma   90.00
#
_symmetry.space_group_name_H-M   'P 1'
#
loop_
_entity.id
_entity.type
_entity.pdbx_description
1 polymer ?
#
loop_
_entity_poly.entity_id
_entity_poly.type
_entity_poly.pdbx_seq_one_letter_code
_entity_poly.pdbx_strand_id
1 'polypeptide(L)'
;MIASIITLLFALHVYGADLNGAWANDPDVCSQIFVRRGDKISMTDHSELYGTGFIIEGDKFADKLATCRIKDRKIDDGTIRVIADCPMETGRFTEEIIFRIDDNDRLTRFPKGMRGTGLAYFRCPAIK
;
A
#
# COMPACT_ATOMS: atom_id res chain seq x y z
N MET A 1 18.05 -35.10 -36.02
CA MET A 1 18.14 -33.71 -35.59
C MET A 1 16.92 -33.40 -34.74
N ILE A 2 17.15 -33.27 -33.47
CA ILE A 2 16.07 -32.94 -32.53
C ILE A 2 16.21 -31.46 -32.21
N ALA A 3 15.27 -30.66 -32.70
CA ALA A 3 15.17 -29.27 -32.28
C ALA A 3 14.49 -29.23 -30.90
N SER A 4 15.25 -29.00 -29.87
CA SER A 4 14.71 -28.72 -28.56
C SER A 4 14.11 -27.33 -28.59
N ILE A 5 12.79 -27.27 -28.70
CA ILE A 5 12.09 -26.03 -28.49
C ILE A 5 12.01 -25.83 -26.96
N ILE A 6 12.91 -25.02 -26.47
CA ILE A 6 12.80 -24.54 -25.10
C ILE A 6 11.69 -23.53 -25.10
N THR A 7 10.49 -23.98 -24.74
CA THR A 7 9.41 -23.07 -24.46
C THR A 7 9.74 -22.41 -23.14
N LEU A 8 10.32 -21.22 -23.19
CA LEU A 8 10.42 -20.37 -22.03
C LEU A 8 9.01 -19.97 -21.66
N LEU A 9 8.47 -20.66 -20.70
CA LEU A 9 7.28 -20.21 -20.00
C LEU A 9 7.68 -19.00 -19.17
N PHE A 10 7.50 -17.83 -19.78
CA PHE A 10 7.40 -16.62 -18.99
C PHE A 10 6.07 -16.73 -18.24
N ALA A 11 6.15 -17.21 -17.02
CA ALA A 11 5.08 -16.99 -16.09
C ALA A 11 5.00 -15.48 -15.91
N LEU A 12 4.13 -14.87 -16.69
CA LEU A 12 3.70 -13.51 -16.42
C LEU A 12 2.99 -13.55 -15.09
N HIS A 13 3.75 -13.34 -14.06
CA HIS A 13 3.21 -13.10 -12.75
C HIS A 13 2.60 -11.71 -12.78
N VAL A 14 1.37 -11.62 -13.30
CA VAL A 14 0.53 -10.46 -13.04
C VAL A 14 0.04 -10.60 -11.61
N TYR A 15 0.99 -10.76 -10.71
CA TYR A 15 0.65 -10.70 -9.31
C TYR A 15 0.48 -9.30 -8.93
N GLY A 16 -0.48 -9.13 -8.12
CA GLY A 16 -0.72 -7.91 -7.47
C GLY A 16 0.58 -7.22 -7.20
N ALA A 17 0.66 -6.00 -7.69
CA ALA A 17 1.80 -5.16 -7.49
C ALA A 17 2.27 -5.30 -6.05
N ASP A 18 3.56 -5.39 -5.86
CA ASP A 18 4.16 -5.28 -4.55
C ASP A 18 3.72 -3.96 -3.94
N LEU A 19 2.87 -4.03 -2.94
CA LEU A 19 2.36 -2.84 -2.26
C LEU A 19 3.30 -2.34 -1.18
N ASN A 20 4.39 -3.05 -0.91
CA ASN A 20 5.32 -2.64 0.12
C ASN A 20 5.91 -1.26 -0.17
N GLY A 21 5.99 -0.44 0.85
CA GLY A 21 6.55 0.88 0.76
C GLY A 21 5.77 1.92 1.53
N ALA A 22 6.22 3.15 1.41
CA ALA A 22 5.56 4.33 1.94
C ALA A 22 4.85 5.04 0.81
N TRP A 23 3.59 5.37 1.03
CA TRP A 23 2.71 5.94 0.03
C TRP A 23 2.16 7.28 0.51
N ALA A 24 2.31 8.32 -0.29
CA ALA A 24 1.86 9.67 0.03
C ALA A 24 0.90 10.18 -1.04
N ASN A 25 -0.03 11.03 -0.64
CA ASN A 25 -0.97 11.65 -1.58
C ASN A 25 -0.33 12.67 -2.52
N ASP A 26 0.90 13.09 -2.20
CA ASP A 26 1.70 13.99 -3.05
C ASP A 26 3.15 13.50 -2.99
N PRO A 27 3.82 13.27 -4.13
CA PRO A 27 5.21 12.80 -4.12
C PRO A 27 6.19 13.82 -3.55
N ASP A 28 5.82 15.09 -3.54
CA ASP A 28 6.71 16.16 -3.06
C ASP A 28 6.77 16.26 -1.54
N VAL A 29 5.87 15.61 -0.82
CA VAL A 29 5.81 15.67 0.65
C VAL A 29 6.31 14.40 1.34
N CYS A 30 6.87 13.47 0.60
CA CYS A 30 7.34 12.20 1.16
C CYS A 30 8.28 12.38 2.35
N SER A 31 9.25 13.28 2.24
CA SER A 31 10.22 13.52 3.31
C SER A 31 9.64 14.24 4.54
N GLN A 32 8.47 14.82 4.39
CA GLN A 32 7.77 15.50 5.48
C GLN A 32 6.79 14.57 6.20
N ILE A 33 6.31 13.53 5.52
CA ILE A 33 5.37 12.56 6.08
C ILE A 33 6.11 11.38 6.72
N PHE A 34 7.21 10.94 6.09
CA PHE A 34 7.91 9.73 6.49
C PHE A 34 9.35 10.00 6.93
N VAL A 35 9.82 9.20 7.87
CA VAL A 35 11.19 9.23 8.36
C VAL A 35 11.70 7.80 8.52
N ARG A 36 12.98 7.59 8.22
CA ARG A 36 13.64 6.31 8.48
C ARG A 36 14.32 6.36 9.84
N ARG A 37 14.03 5.35 10.67
CA ARG A 37 14.71 5.13 11.96
C ARG A 37 15.31 3.73 11.94
N GLY A 38 16.62 3.65 11.70
CA GLY A 38 17.28 2.37 11.48
C GLY A 38 16.80 1.73 10.17
N ASP A 39 16.27 0.53 10.27
CA ASP A 39 15.69 -0.21 9.14
C ASP A 39 14.16 -0.03 9.00
N LYS A 40 13.56 0.80 9.85
CA LYS A 40 12.12 1.02 9.85
C LYS A 40 11.74 2.38 9.31
N ILE A 41 10.65 2.42 8.57
CA ILE A 41 10.02 3.66 8.11
C ILE A 41 8.85 3.94 9.03
N SER A 42 8.75 5.17 9.50
CA SER A 42 7.68 5.63 10.37
C SER A 42 7.12 6.94 9.86
N MET A 43 5.93 7.30 10.33
CA MET A 43 5.36 8.60 10.05
C MET A 43 5.93 9.64 11.02
N THR A 44 6.15 10.85 10.52
CA THR A 44 6.62 11.96 11.36
C THR A 44 5.52 12.43 12.30
N ASP A 45 5.89 13.11 13.38
CA ASP A 45 4.95 13.51 14.44
C ASP A 45 3.84 14.45 13.95
N HIS A 46 4.12 15.27 12.95
CA HIS A 46 3.16 16.24 12.42
C HIS A 46 2.89 16.02 10.94
N SER A 47 2.89 14.76 10.52
CA SER A 47 2.69 14.40 9.12
C SER A 47 1.38 14.95 8.53
N GLU A 48 0.33 15.03 9.33
CA GLU A 48 -0.98 15.54 8.93
C GLU A 48 -0.96 16.99 8.45
N LEU A 49 0.05 17.75 8.82
CA LEU A 49 0.21 19.14 8.34
C LEU A 49 0.64 19.23 6.88
N TYR A 50 1.20 18.15 6.35
CA TYR A 50 1.79 18.12 5.01
C TYR A 50 0.99 17.29 4.02
N GLY A 51 0.19 16.37 4.51
CA GLY A 51 -0.61 15.50 3.68
C GLY A 51 -1.02 14.22 4.38
N THR A 52 -1.44 13.25 3.60
CA THR A 52 -1.81 11.94 4.09
C THR A 52 -0.92 10.85 3.49
N GLY A 53 -0.77 9.77 4.22
CA GLY A 53 0.02 8.65 3.74
C GLY A 53 -0.19 7.41 4.58
N PHE A 54 0.39 6.32 4.11
CA PHE A 54 0.39 5.05 4.81
C PHE A 54 1.64 4.24 4.43
N ILE A 55 1.93 3.25 5.25
CA ILE A 55 3.06 2.35 5.06
C ILE A 55 2.52 0.93 5.00
N ILE A 56 2.96 0.16 4.00
CA ILE A 56 2.69 -1.26 3.92
C ILE A 56 4.02 -1.99 3.97
N GLU A 57 4.15 -2.92 4.90
CA GLU A 57 5.30 -3.82 5.05
C GLU A 57 4.79 -5.23 5.30
N GLY A 58 4.81 -6.09 4.28
CA GLY A 58 4.29 -7.44 4.40
C GLY A 58 2.82 -7.45 4.78
N ASP A 59 2.49 -7.97 5.96
CA ASP A 59 1.12 -8.02 6.50
C ASP A 59 0.78 -6.83 7.41
N LYS A 60 1.63 -5.81 7.45
CA LYS A 60 1.43 -4.64 8.27
C LYS A 60 0.97 -3.45 7.42
N PHE A 61 -0.08 -2.80 7.87
CA PHE A 61 -0.57 -1.54 7.33
C PHE A 61 -0.56 -0.50 8.44
N ALA A 62 0.11 0.62 8.21
CA ALA A 62 0.19 1.69 9.21
C ALA A 62 -0.16 3.03 8.59
N ASP A 63 -1.03 3.79 9.24
CA ASP A 63 -1.28 5.18 8.94
C ASP A 63 -1.10 6.03 10.20
N LYS A 64 -1.52 7.28 10.16
CA LYS A 64 -1.38 8.19 11.31
C LYS A 64 -2.19 7.74 12.52
N LEU A 65 -3.29 7.03 12.29
CA LEU A 65 -4.25 6.68 13.34
C LEU A 65 -3.99 5.31 13.95
N ALA A 66 -3.50 4.35 13.18
CA ALA A 66 -3.40 2.98 13.64
C ALA A 66 -2.34 2.19 12.87
N THR A 67 -1.83 1.15 13.52
CA THR A 67 -1.05 0.09 12.88
C THR A 67 -1.89 -1.16 12.89
N CYS A 68 -2.21 -1.65 11.70
CA CYS A 68 -3.12 -2.77 11.49
C CYS A 68 -2.37 -3.98 10.96
N ARG A 69 -2.93 -5.15 11.18
CA ARG A 69 -2.44 -6.40 10.60
C ARG A 69 -3.33 -6.80 9.44
N ILE A 70 -2.74 -7.02 8.28
CA ILE A 70 -3.45 -7.49 7.10
C ILE A 70 -3.73 -8.98 7.28
N LYS A 71 -5.02 -9.34 7.28
CA LYS A 71 -5.46 -10.73 7.43
C LYS A 71 -5.71 -11.41 6.10
N ASP A 72 -6.15 -10.66 5.10
CA ASP A 72 -6.54 -11.20 3.81
C ASP A 72 -6.34 -10.16 2.71
N ARG A 73 -5.99 -10.65 1.53
CA ARG A 73 -5.85 -9.85 0.32
C ARG A 73 -6.57 -10.58 -0.81
N LYS A 74 -7.44 -9.87 -1.49
CA LYS A 74 -8.11 -10.37 -2.70
C LYS A 74 -7.76 -9.48 -3.86
N ILE A 75 -7.20 -10.08 -4.90
CA ILE A 75 -6.84 -9.38 -6.12
C ILE A 75 -7.86 -9.73 -7.18
N ASP A 76 -8.48 -8.72 -7.77
CA ASP A 76 -9.48 -8.87 -8.80
C ASP A 76 -9.29 -7.75 -9.83
N ASP A 77 -8.74 -8.14 -10.98
CA ASP A 77 -8.66 -7.29 -12.18
C ASP A 77 -8.12 -5.86 -11.91
N GLY A 78 -6.94 -5.79 -11.28
CA GLY A 78 -6.27 -4.51 -10.98
C GLY A 78 -6.75 -3.84 -9.72
N THR A 79 -7.74 -4.40 -9.05
CA THR A 79 -8.23 -3.95 -7.75
C THR A 79 -7.75 -4.90 -6.66
N ILE A 80 -7.25 -4.36 -5.58
CA ILE A 80 -6.84 -5.12 -4.41
C ILE A 80 -7.71 -4.72 -3.25
N ARG A 81 -8.37 -5.72 -2.65
CA ARG A 81 -9.11 -5.57 -1.42
C ARG A 81 -8.27 -6.12 -0.28
N VAL A 82 -7.99 -5.29 0.70
CA VAL A 82 -7.23 -5.65 1.89
C VAL A 82 -8.16 -5.66 3.09
N ILE A 83 -8.16 -6.75 3.83
CA ILE A 83 -8.88 -6.86 5.10
C ILE A 83 -7.85 -6.78 6.21
N ALA A 84 -7.97 -5.76 7.04
CA ALA A 84 -7.01 -5.50 8.11
C ALA A 84 -7.69 -5.48 9.48
N ASP A 85 -6.97 -5.98 10.46
CA ASP A 85 -7.37 -6.00 11.85
C ASP A 85 -6.64 -4.86 12.57
N CYS A 86 -7.40 -3.90 13.08
CA CYS A 86 -6.86 -2.67 13.65
C CYS A 86 -7.19 -2.59 15.14
N PRO A 87 -6.20 -2.25 15.98
CA PRO A 87 -6.48 -2.03 17.41
C PRO A 87 -7.20 -0.70 17.63
N MET A 88 -8.00 -0.66 18.66
CA MET A 88 -8.65 0.54 19.16
C MET A 88 -8.64 0.50 20.70
N GLU A 89 -8.97 1.60 21.36
CA GLU A 89 -8.89 1.69 22.82
C GLU A 89 -9.74 0.63 23.53
N THR A 90 -10.88 0.26 22.96
CA THR A 90 -11.82 -0.68 23.56
C THR A 90 -11.89 -2.03 22.85
N GLY A 91 -10.86 -2.40 22.13
CA GLY A 91 -10.85 -3.68 21.42
C GLY A 91 -10.21 -3.60 20.05
N ARG A 92 -10.84 -4.24 19.07
CA ARG A 92 -10.36 -4.29 17.70
C ARG A 92 -11.50 -4.07 16.73
N PHE A 93 -11.17 -3.54 15.57
CA PHE A 93 -12.12 -3.47 14.45
C PHE A 93 -11.46 -3.99 13.17
N THR A 94 -12.29 -4.45 12.27
CA THR A 94 -11.86 -4.90 10.95
C THR A 94 -12.10 -3.78 9.95
N GLU A 95 -11.04 -3.41 9.22
CA GLU A 95 -11.12 -2.40 8.18
C GLU A 95 -10.95 -3.06 6.82
N GLU A 96 -11.78 -2.65 5.87
CA GLU A 96 -11.64 -3.04 4.46
C GLU A 96 -11.08 -1.86 3.70
N ILE A 97 -9.95 -2.09 3.02
CA ILE A 97 -9.26 -1.07 2.25
C ILE A 97 -9.23 -1.52 0.79
N ILE A 98 -9.68 -0.66 -0.10
CA ILE A 98 -9.74 -0.96 -1.53
C ILE A 98 -8.76 -0.06 -2.27
N PHE A 99 -7.86 -0.69 -3.03
CA PHE A 99 -6.90 -0.01 -3.88
C PHE A 99 -7.14 -0.41 -5.34
N ARG A 100 -7.03 0.56 -6.23
CA ARG A 100 -6.83 0.30 -7.66
C ARG A 100 -5.38 0.57 -7.99
N ILE A 101 -4.72 -0.40 -8.62
CA ILE A 101 -3.34 -0.24 -9.06
C ILE A 101 -3.33 0.49 -10.39
N ASP A 102 -2.82 1.70 -10.42
CA ASP A 102 -2.72 2.50 -11.64
C ASP A 102 -1.42 2.22 -12.39
N ASP A 103 -0.30 2.12 -11.65
CA ASP A 103 0.99 1.63 -12.14
C ASP A 103 1.85 1.16 -10.95
N ASN A 104 3.13 0.83 -11.17
CA ASN A 104 4.00 0.30 -10.12
C ASN A 104 4.18 1.26 -8.94
N ASP A 105 4.10 2.56 -9.17
CA ASP A 105 4.38 3.59 -8.17
C ASP A 105 3.18 4.49 -7.88
N ARG A 106 2.01 4.11 -8.38
CA ARG A 106 0.79 4.89 -8.21
C ARG A 106 -0.41 3.99 -7.99
N LEU A 107 -1.20 4.30 -6.99
CA LEU A 107 -2.47 3.63 -6.73
C LEU A 107 -3.54 4.65 -6.37
N THR A 108 -4.79 4.20 -6.44
CA THR A 108 -5.94 4.97 -5.97
C THR A 108 -6.58 4.20 -4.82
N ARG A 109 -6.76 4.86 -3.69
CA ARG A 109 -7.45 4.32 -2.53
C ARG A 109 -8.88 4.83 -2.52
N PHE A 110 -9.82 3.93 -2.30
CA PHE A 110 -11.24 4.28 -2.21
C PHE A 110 -11.69 4.21 -0.77
N PRO A 111 -12.22 5.30 -0.22
CA PRO A 111 -12.82 5.28 1.11
C PRO A 111 -14.02 4.34 1.15
N LYS A 112 -14.24 3.70 2.30
CA LYS A 112 -15.37 2.80 2.50
C LYS A 112 -16.69 3.51 2.21
N GLY A 113 -17.51 2.92 1.34
CA GLY A 113 -18.83 3.46 0.99
C GLY A 113 -18.84 4.57 -0.03
N MET A 114 -17.67 5.03 -0.50
CA MET A 114 -17.57 6.10 -1.51
C MET A 114 -17.06 5.56 -2.83
N ARG A 115 -17.92 4.89 -3.56
CA ARG A 115 -17.61 4.42 -4.91
C ARG A 115 -17.54 5.62 -5.85
N GLY A 116 -16.41 5.83 -6.48
CA GLY A 116 -16.22 6.87 -7.48
C GLY A 116 -15.36 8.04 -7.03
N THR A 117 -15.07 8.19 -5.73
CA THR A 117 -14.16 9.22 -5.24
C THR A 117 -12.94 8.56 -4.60
N GLY A 118 -11.92 8.33 -5.41
CA GLY A 118 -10.66 7.79 -4.96
C GLY A 118 -9.64 8.89 -4.71
N LEU A 119 -8.71 8.62 -3.83
CA LEU A 119 -7.55 9.49 -3.59
C LEU A 119 -6.30 8.81 -4.14
N ALA A 120 -5.56 9.52 -4.98
CA ALA A 120 -4.32 9.02 -5.54
C ALA A 120 -3.20 9.06 -4.51
N TYR A 121 -2.42 7.98 -4.48
CA TYR A 121 -1.20 7.88 -3.67
C TYR A 121 -0.03 7.48 -4.55
N PHE A 122 1.12 7.99 -4.21
CA PHE A 122 2.37 7.78 -4.93
C PHE A 122 3.36 7.07 -4.01
N ARG A 123 4.04 6.07 -4.55
CA ARG A 123 5.09 5.40 -3.80
C ARG A 123 6.25 6.36 -3.59
N CYS A 124 6.63 6.57 -2.36
CA CYS A 124 7.78 7.40 -2.06
C CYS A 124 9.06 6.68 -2.44
N PRO A 125 10.04 7.40 -3.02
CA PRO A 125 11.37 6.82 -3.22
C PRO A 125 12.01 6.53 -1.87
N ALA A 126 13.22 5.97 -1.89
CA ALA A 126 13.92 5.60 -0.66
C ALA A 126 13.87 6.72 0.39
N ILE A 127 13.31 6.41 1.55
CA ILE A 127 13.20 7.35 2.67
C ILE A 127 14.52 7.41 3.41
N LYS A 128 15.00 8.61 3.64
CA LYS A 128 16.24 8.86 4.40
C LYS A 128 15.97 9.02 5.88
#